data_69590e19bc895d8a0506caaacf27d41d
#
_entry.id   69590e19bc895d8a0506caaacf27d41d
#
_cell.length_a   1.000
_cell.length_b   1.000
_cell.length_c   1.000
_cell.angle_alpha   90.00
_cell.angle_beta   90.00
_cell.angle_gamma   90.00
#
_symmetry.space_group_name_H-M   'P 1'
#
loop_
_entity.id
_entity.type
_entity.pdbx_description
1 polymer ?
#
loop_
_entity_poly.entity_id
_entity_poly.type
_entity_poly.pdbx_seq_one_letter_code
_entity_poly.pdbx_strand_id
1 'polypeptide(L)'
;MIEINGIQWNIISTNNVENLKRPDGSITLGVTDIPCRTIFIWAGLTGRMLRKVVIHELSHAFVFSHEYELSLDEEEFLCSFIDTYAIDILSMADELLLGENKKFS
;
A
#
# COMPACT_ATOMS: atom_id res chain seq x y z
N MET A 1 14.16 4.04 2.79
CA MET A 1 13.37 5.24 3.12
C MET A 1 12.77 5.81 1.86
N ILE A 2 11.52 6.19 1.91
CA ILE A 2 10.83 6.85 0.81
C ILE A 2 10.20 8.14 1.31
N GLU A 3 9.88 9.05 0.38
CA GLU A 3 9.19 10.28 0.70
C GLU A 3 7.85 10.32 -0.02
N ILE A 4 6.80 10.69 0.72
CA ILE A 4 5.45 10.86 0.18
C ILE A 4 4.95 12.23 0.61
N ASN A 5 4.73 13.11 -0.35
CA ASN A 5 4.27 14.48 -0.10
C ASN A 5 5.08 15.19 1.00
N GLY A 6 6.40 15.09 0.95
CA GLY A 6 7.30 15.72 1.91
C GLY A 6 7.48 14.97 3.22
N ILE A 7 6.78 13.87 3.44
CA ILE A 7 6.87 13.08 4.66
C ILE A 7 7.76 11.85 4.41
N GLN A 8 8.76 11.69 5.27
CA GLN A 8 9.68 10.56 5.19
C GLN A 8 9.08 9.33 5.85
N TRP A 9 9.16 8.19 5.15
CA TRP A 9 8.69 6.90 5.63
C TRP A 9 9.80 5.88 5.60
N ASN A 10 9.87 5.05 6.65
CA ASN A 10 10.72 3.87 6.67
C ASN A 10 9.91 2.65 6.27
N ILE A 11 10.53 1.73 5.54
CA ILE A 11 9.93 0.44 5.21
C ILE A 11 10.85 -0.63 5.77
N ILE A 12 10.31 -1.46 6.67
CA ILE A 12 11.07 -2.45 7.41
C ILE A 12 10.47 -3.84 7.19
N SER A 13 11.31 -4.77 6.73
CA SER A 13 11.00 -6.18 6.70
C SER A 13 11.25 -6.75 8.10
N THR A 14 10.28 -7.45 8.66
CA THR A 14 10.36 -7.91 10.05
C THR A 14 9.86 -9.32 10.24
N ASN A 15 10.48 -10.04 11.18
CA ASN A 15 9.97 -11.31 11.72
C ASN A 15 9.37 -11.14 13.12
N ASN A 16 9.42 -9.93 13.67
CA ASN A 16 8.89 -9.67 15.00
C ASN A 16 7.39 -9.43 14.93
N VAL A 17 6.60 -10.35 15.48
CA VAL A 17 5.14 -10.28 15.49
C VAL A 17 4.60 -9.04 16.18
N GLU A 18 5.35 -8.45 17.12
CA GLU A 18 4.93 -7.22 17.80
C GLU A 18 4.83 -6.05 16.82
N ASN A 19 5.66 -6.04 15.76
CA ASN A 19 5.60 -5.02 14.71
C ASN A 19 4.42 -5.23 13.75
N LEU A 20 3.77 -6.38 13.81
CA LEU A 20 2.69 -6.78 12.91
C LEU A 20 1.34 -6.85 13.61
N LYS A 21 1.25 -6.35 14.84
CA LYS A 21 0.00 -6.29 15.58
C LYS A 21 -0.78 -5.03 15.27
N ARG A 22 -2.08 -5.20 15.07
CA ARG A 22 -3.04 -4.11 15.03
C ARG A 22 -3.46 -3.71 16.45
N PRO A 23 -4.08 -2.52 16.63
CA PRO A 23 -4.55 -2.10 17.96
C PRO A 23 -5.51 -3.10 18.62
N ASP A 24 -6.27 -3.88 17.84
CA ASP A 24 -7.17 -4.91 18.36
C ASP A 24 -6.46 -6.20 18.77
N GLY A 25 -5.13 -6.28 18.65
CA GLY A 25 -4.32 -7.44 18.99
C GLY A 25 -4.18 -8.47 17.88
N SER A 26 -4.88 -8.31 16.76
CA SER A 26 -4.74 -9.23 15.63
C SER A 26 -3.38 -9.04 14.95
N ILE A 27 -2.84 -10.14 14.41
CA ILE A 27 -1.58 -10.15 13.67
C ILE A 27 -1.89 -10.12 12.19
N THR A 28 -1.17 -9.28 11.45
CA THR A 28 -1.35 -9.10 10.01
C THR A 28 -0.02 -9.23 9.28
N LEU A 29 -0.07 -9.25 7.94
CA LEU A 29 1.12 -9.41 7.09
C LEU A 29 1.86 -8.09 6.86
N GLY A 30 1.22 -6.96 7.13
CA GLY A 30 1.81 -5.65 7.04
C GLY A 30 1.08 -4.65 7.93
N VAL A 31 1.79 -3.64 8.39
CA VAL A 31 1.25 -2.56 9.23
C VAL A 31 1.83 -1.23 8.78
N THR A 32 0.97 -0.23 8.64
CA THR A 32 1.39 1.16 8.47
C THR A 32 1.28 1.86 9.82
N ASP A 33 2.42 2.05 10.46
CA ASP A 33 2.51 2.71 11.77
C ASP A 33 2.63 4.22 11.56
N ILE A 34 1.52 4.92 11.73
CA ILE A 34 1.43 6.36 11.47
C ILE A 34 2.33 7.17 12.43
N PRO A 35 2.27 6.95 13.77
CA PRO A 35 3.11 7.72 14.68
C PRO A 35 4.61 7.63 14.38
N CYS A 36 5.07 6.44 13.98
CA CYS A 36 6.48 6.19 13.68
C CYS A 36 6.85 6.43 12.22
N ARG A 37 5.90 6.71 11.36
CA ARG A 37 6.11 6.84 9.91
C ARG A 37 6.86 5.65 9.36
N THR A 38 6.42 4.45 9.75
CA THR A 38 7.09 3.20 9.37
C THR A 38 6.06 2.20 8.85
N ILE A 39 6.40 1.57 7.75
CA ILE A 39 5.65 0.45 7.20
C ILE A 39 6.42 -0.82 7.53
N PHE A 40 5.77 -1.73 8.25
CA PHE A 40 6.31 -3.05 8.56
C PHE A 40 5.72 -4.08 7.62
N ILE A 41 6.57 -4.90 7.03
CA ILE A 41 6.17 -5.99 6.13
C ILE A 41 6.75 -7.29 6.67
N TRP A 42 5.92 -8.34 6.75
CA TRP A 42 6.43 -9.64 7.19
C TRP A 42 7.51 -10.16 6.24
N ALA A 43 8.64 -10.54 6.80
CA ALA A 43 9.83 -10.97 6.04
C ALA A 43 9.62 -12.27 5.28
N GLY A 44 8.62 -13.07 5.63
CA GLY A 44 8.31 -14.32 4.94
C GLY A 44 7.53 -14.17 3.64
N LEU A 45 7.06 -12.96 3.32
CA LEU A 45 6.29 -12.73 2.09
C LEU A 45 7.19 -12.73 0.85
N THR A 46 6.69 -13.32 -0.23
CA THR A 46 7.36 -13.34 -1.53
C THR A 46 6.35 -13.16 -2.66
N GLY A 47 6.85 -12.85 -3.85
CA GLY A 47 6.05 -12.83 -5.08
C GLY A 47 4.85 -11.89 -5.03
N ARG A 48 3.73 -12.38 -5.54
CA ARG A 48 2.49 -11.59 -5.66
C ARG A 48 1.94 -11.12 -4.32
N MET A 49 2.03 -11.97 -3.29
CA MET A 49 1.52 -11.62 -1.97
C MET A 49 2.36 -10.50 -1.35
N LEU A 50 3.68 -10.54 -1.49
CA LEU A 50 4.54 -9.45 -1.06
C LEU A 50 4.14 -8.14 -1.73
N ARG A 51 3.98 -8.17 -3.06
CA ARG A 51 3.61 -6.98 -3.83
C ARG A 51 2.26 -6.42 -3.39
N LYS A 52 1.27 -7.31 -3.20
CA LYS A 52 -0.07 -6.92 -2.76
C LYS A 52 -0.04 -6.24 -1.39
N VAL A 53 0.67 -6.80 -0.44
CA VAL A 53 0.78 -6.24 0.91
C VAL A 53 1.52 -4.90 0.89
N VAL A 54 2.61 -4.80 0.14
CA VAL A 54 3.34 -3.53 -0.01
C VAL A 54 2.45 -2.44 -0.59
N ILE A 55 1.69 -2.75 -1.64
CA ILE A 55 0.76 -1.78 -2.25
C ILE A 55 -0.30 -1.35 -1.24
N HIS A 56 -0.86 -2.29 -0.47
CA HIS A 56 -1.88 -1.99 0.53
C HIS A 56 -1.36 -1.01 1.59
N GLU A 57 -0.19 -1.31 2.18
CA GLU A 57 0.38 -0.46 3.23
C GLU A 57 0.86 0.89 2.68
N LEU A 58 1.44 0.91 1.49
CA LEU A 58 1.78 2.17 0.82
C LEU A 58 0.55 3.04 0.59
N SER A 59 -0.58 2.44 0.25
CA SER A 59 -1.83 3.17 0.04
C SER A 59 -2.28 3.90 1.32
N HIS A 60 -2.18 3.23 2.48
CA HIS A 60 -2.41 3.88 3.77
C HIS A 60 -1.48 5.07 3.99
N ALA A 61 -0.19 4.91 3.69
CA ALA A 61 0.79 5.98 3.84
C ALA A 61 0.48 7.17 2.91
N PHE A 62 0.01 6.90 1.70
CA PHE A 62 -0.41 7.95 0.76
C PHE A 62 -1.63 8.70 1.27
N VAL A 63 -2.64 8.00 1.77
CA VAL A 63 -3.83 8.63 2.34
C VAL A 63 -3.44 9.58 3.46
N PHE A 64 -2.62 9.12 4.40
CA PHE A 64 -2.16 9.95 5.52
C PHE A 64 -1.32 11.13 5.04
N SER A 65 -0.34 10.88 4.18
CA SER A 65 0.62 11.90 3.76
C SER A 65 0.00 13.02 2.93
N HIS A 66 -1.13 12.73 2.26
CA HIS A 66 -1.89 13.71 1.51
C HIS A 66 -3.08 14.27 2.29
N GLU A 67 -3.17 13.95 3.57
CA GLU A 67 -4.16 14.52 4.51
C GLU A 67 -5.62 14.24 4.13
N TYR A 68 -5.89 13.09 3.50
CA TYR A 68 -7.26 12.67 3.25
C TYR A 68 -7.92 12.20 4.55
N GLU A 69 -9.10 12.72 4.82
CA GLU A 69 -9.91 12.32 5.97
C GLU A 69 -10.94 11.28 5.53
N LEU A 70 -10.63 10.02 5.77
CA LEU A 70 -11.52 8.90 5.47
C LEU A 70 -11.87 8.19 6.76
N SER A 71 -13.08 7.62 6.82
CA SER A 71 -13.39 6.67 7.89
C SER A 71 -12.49 5.43 7.74
N LEU A 72 -12.36 4.66 8.81
CA LEU A 72 -11.57 3.43 8.77
C LEU A 72 -12.06 2.48 7.67
N ASP A 73 -13.38 2.31 7.55
CA ASP A 73 -13.96 1.43 6.53
C ASP A 73 -13.72 1.94 5.12
N GLU A 74 -13.82 3.26 4.90
CA GLU A 74 -13.53 3.87 3.61
C GLU A 74 -12.08 3.69 3.22
N GLU A 75 -11.16 3.91 4.15
CA GLU A 75 -9.73 3.78 3.89
C GLU A 75 -9.35 2.32 3.60
N GLU A 76 -9.88 1.37 4.38
CA GLU A 76 -9.63 -0.06 4.13
C GLU A 76 -10.20 -0.50 2.78
N PHE A 77 -11.39 -0.02 2.41
CA PHE A 77 -11.94 -0.30 1.08
C PHE A 77 -11.01 0.23 -0.02
N LEU A 78 -10.59 1.48 0.10
CA LEU A 78 -9.71 2.12 -0.89
C LEU A 78 -8.40 1.36 -1.05
N CYS A 79 -7.73 1.06 0.06
CA CYS A 79 -6.44 0.36 0.03
C CYS A 79 -6.59 -1.05 -0.55
N SER A 80 -7.68 -1.75 -0.22
CA SER A 80 -7.95 -3.08 -0.75
C SER A 80 -8.29 -3.05 -2.24
N PHE A 81 -9.03 -2.05 -2.70
CA PHE A 81 -9.29 -1.86 -4.12
C PHE A 81 -7.99 -1.62 -4.89
N ILE A 82 -7.14 -0.74 -4.38
CA ILE A 82 -5.86 -0.42 -5.02
C ILE A 82 -4.95 -1.64 -5.08
N ASP A 83 -4.80 -2.38 -3.97
CA ASP A 83 -3.91 -3.53 -3.95
C ASP A 83 -4.39 -4.66 -4.87
N THR A 84 -5.69 -4.74 -5.12
CA THR A 84 -6.27 -5.79 -5.96
C THR A 84 -6.20 -5.42 -7.43
N TYR A 85 -6.44 -4.16 -7.80
CA TYR A 85 -6.69 -3.77 -9.20
C TYR A 85 -5.67 -2.80 -9.80
N ALA A 86 -4.81 -2.16 -9.01
CA ALA A 86 -3.91 -1.12 -9.53
C ALA A 86 -3.04 -1.60 -10.67
N ILE A 87 -2.46 -2.80 -10.55
CA ILE A 87 -1.57 -3.36 -11.57
C ILE A 87 -2.33 -3.59 -12.88
N ASP A 88 -3.53 -4.16 -12.79
CA ASP A 88 -4.36 -4.42 -13.96
C ASP A 88 -4.79 -3.12 -14.64
N ILE A 89 -5.19 -2.12 -13.85
CA ILE A 89 -5.59 -0.82 -14.38
C ILE A 89 -4.42 -0.15 -15.11
N LEU A 90 -3.25 -0.13 -14.50
CA LEU A 90 -2.05 0.47 -15.11
C LEU A 90 -1.62 -0.28 -16.37
N SER A 91 -1.66 -1.60 -16.33
CA SER A 91 -1.31 -2.45 -17.46
C SER A 91 -2.26 -2.22 -18.63
N MET A 92 -3.56 -2.15 -18.37
CA MET A 92 -4.56 -1.87 -19.40
C MET A 92 -4.42 -0.47 -19.98
N ALA A 93 -4.12 0.53 -19.13
CA ALA A 93 -3.89 1.89 -19.57
C ALA A 93 -2.67 1.96 -20.51
N ASP A 94 -1.58 1.29 -20.15
CA ASP A 94 -0.37 1.24 -20.99
C ASP A 94 -0.67 0.57 -22.33
N GLU A 95 -1.41 -0.53 -22.32
CA GLU A 95 -1.80 -1.25 -23.53
C GLU A 95 -2.64 -0.36 -24.46
N LEU A 96 -3.59 0.39 -23.91
CA LEU A 96 -4.44 1.31 -24.68
C LEU A 96 -3.65 2.48 -25.26
N LEU A 97 -2.71 3.03 -24.49
CA LEU A 97 -1.95 4.22 -24.90
C LEU A 97 -0.77 3.90 -25.82
N LEU A 98 -0.13 2.75 -25.63
CA LEU A 98 1.06 2.34 -26.37
C LEU A 98 0.76 1.39 -27.53
N GLY A 99 -0.45 0.82 -27.55
CA GLY A 99 -0.88 -0.10 -28.59
C GLY A 99 -1.49 0.57 -29.80
N GLU A 100 -2.18 -0.22 -30.63
CA GLU A 100 -2.84 0.25 -31.86
C GLU A 100 -4.08 1.09 -31.58
N ASN A 101 -4.59 1.08 -30.36
CA ASN A 101 -5.82 1.78 -29.95
C ASN A 101 -5.54 3.15 -29.31
N LYS A 102 -4.71 3.98 -29.94
CA LYS A 102 -4.34 5.31 -29.43
C LYS A 102 -5.46 6.34 -29.54
N LYS A 103 -6.68 5.99 -29.20
CA LYS A 103 -7.85 6.86 -29.36
C LYS A 103 -7.86 8.04 -28.38
N PHE A 104 -7.07 7.95 -27.31
CA PHE A 104 -7.11 8.91 -26.21
C PHE A 104 -5.88 9.83 -26.17
N SER A 105 -4.96 9.66 -27.10
CA SER A 105 -3.75 10.46 -27.15
C SER A 105 -3.96 11.86 -27.76
#